data_6fee59ff9ce6512a4e02ac4ca4a0e6cb
#
_entry.id   6fee59ff9ce6512a4e02ac4ca4a0e6cb
#
_cell.length_a   1.000
_cell.length_b   1.000
_cell.length_c   1.000
_cell.angle_alpha   90.00
_cell.angle_beta   90.00
_cell.angle_gamma   90.00
#
_symmetry.space_group_name_H-M   'P 1'
#
loop_
_entity.id
_entity.type
_entity.pdbx_description
1 polymer ?
#
loop_
_entity_poly.entity_id
_entity_poly.type
_entity_poly.pdbx_seq_one_letter_code
_entity_poly.pdbx_strand_id
1 'polypeptide(L)'
;MTLIIDFHTHAFPDQVADRAIPALEGAGQVTAHLDGRLSSLIASMNTAGIEKSVICSIATSPKQFASILSWSKDIRSNRIIPFPSFHPEASDAIAQIAAIREAGFAGIKMHPYYQNFVLDEERMLPLYKKIAEEGLILVMHTGFDIGFPRERIADPEKILTVMERIPGLKFIATHFGAWDLWNEVEELMLGKPIYLDLSYALHLLPKEKARAMILAHPEEYLLFGSDSPWTSQQEVLTQLSGLGLSAELEEKILGGNAARLLAGAE
;
A
#
# COMPACT_ATOMS: atom_id res chain seq x y z
N MET A 1 -22.32 -9.27 8.55
CA MET A 1 -21.63 -8.82 7.31
C MET A 1 -20.15 -8.92 7.56
N THR A 2 -19.38 -9.42 6.61
CA THR A 2 -17.92 -9.49 6.71
C THR A 2 -17.34 -8.08 6.66
N LEU A 3 -16.45 -7.74 7.57
CA LEU A 3 -15.71 -6.48 7.56
C LEU A 3 -14.78 -6.45 6.35
N ILE A 4 -14.90 -5.43 5.48
CA ILE A 4 -14.00 -5.26 4.33
C ILE A 4 -13.20 -3.97 4.52
N ILE A 5 -11.87 -4.10 4.55
CA ILE A 5 -10.93 -2.99 4.64
C ILE A 5 -10.01 -3.04 3.42
N ASP A 6 -10.14 -2.08 2.53
CA ASP A 6 -9.24 -1.90 1.41
C ASP A 6 -7.96 -1.20 1.89
N PHE A 7 -6.87 -1.95 1.99
CA PHE A 7 -5.63 -1.46 2.60
C PHE A 7 -4.74 -0.66 1.63
N HIS A 8 -5.15 -0.55 0.36
CA HIS A 8 -4.37 0.18 -0.64
C HIS A 8 -5.28 0.91 -1.62
N THR A 9 -5.46 2.19 -1.39
CA THR A 9 -6.17 3.08 -2.31
C THR A 9 -5.43 4.41 -2.45
N HIS A 10 -5.72 5.14 -3.53
CA HIS A 10 -5.23 6.49 -3.75
C HIS A 10 -6.40 7.44 -3.99
N ALA A 11 -6.31 8.61 -3.39
CA ALA A 11 -7.16 9.75 -3.67
C ALA A 11 -6.35 11.03 -3.49
N PHE A 12 -6.82 12.11 -4.10
CA PHE A 12 -6.14 13.40 -4.12
C PHE A 12 -7.14 14.51 -3.76
N PRO A 13 -6.66 15.67 -3.27
CA PRO A 13 -7.47 16.89 -3.28
C PRO A 13 -8.02 17.14 -4.70
N ASP A 14 -9.27 17.57 -4.83
CA ASP A 14 -9.96 17.68 -6.13
C ASP A 14 -9.14 18.41 -7.20
N GLN A 15 -8.54 19.55 -6.83
CA GLN A 15 -7.71 20.34 -7.74
C GLN A 15 -6.40 19.62 -8.18
N VAL A 16 -5.93 18.65 -7.36
CA VAL A 16 -4.77 17.83 -7.70
C VAL A 16 -5.22 16.67 -8.59
N ALA A 17 -6.35 16.04 -8.29
CA ALA A 17 -6.92 14.93 -9.06
C ALA A 17 -7.05 15.25 -10.54
N ASP A 18 -7.57 16.44 -10.88
CA ASP A 18 -7.77 16.91 -12.27
C ASP A 18 -6.49 16.92 -13.11
N ARG A 19 -5.33 17.01 -12.49
CA ARG A 19 -4.02 17.01 -13.14
C ARG A 19 -3.25 15.73 -12.96
N ALA A 20 -3.36 15.14 -11.77
CA ALA A 20 -2.61 13.94 -11.43
C ALA A 20 -3.09 12.71 -12.21
N ILE A 21 -4.40 12.48 -12.28
CA ILE A 21 -4.94 11.29 -12.95
C ILE A 21 -4.54 11.25 -14.43
N PRO A 22 -4.79 12.30 -15.26
CA PRO A 22 -4.37 12.25 -16.66
C PRO A 22 -2.85 12.12 -16.86
N ALA A 23 -2.05 12.73 -15.99
CA ALA A 23 -0.59 12.63 -16.06
C ALA A 23 -0.10 11.21 -15.75
N LEU A 24 -0.68 10.56 -14.74
CA LEU A 24 -0.33 9.20 -14.34
C LEU A 24 -0.83 8.15 -15.35
N GLU A 25 -2.04 8.33 -15.92
CA GLU A 25 -2.55 7.53 -17.03
C GLU A 25 -1.59 7.57 -18.22
N GLY A 26 -1.13 8.77 -18.58
CA GLY A 26 -0.18 8.96 -19.67
C GLY A 26 1.18 8.31 -19.41
N ALA A 27 1.70 8.41 -18.19
CA ALA A 27 2.98 7.80 -17.81
C ALA A 27 2.91 6.26 -17.78
N GLY A 28 1.86 5.71 -17.18
CA GLY A 28 1.69 4.27 -17.03
C GLY A 28 1.03 3.58 -18.22
N GLN A 29 0.52 4.33 -19.21
CA GLN A 29 -0.28 3.81 -20.32
C GLN A 29 -1.46 2.94 -19.83
N VAL A 30 -2.11 3.39 -18.76
CA VAL A 30 -3.25 2.75 -18.10
C VAL A 30 -4.42 3.71 -18.03
N THR A 31 -5.63 3.19 -17.88
CA THR A 31 -6.84 3.99 -17.67
C THR A 31 -7.30 3.82 -16.23
N ALA A 32 -7.52 4.93 -15.53
CA ALA A 32 -8.08 4.91 -14.19
C ALA A 32 -9.57 4.56 -14.21
N HIS A 33 -10.01 3.76 -13.27
CA HIS A 33 -11.44 3.44 -13.06
C HIS A 33 -12.20 4.55 -12.35
N LEU A 34 -11.50 5.40 -11.58
CA LEU A 34 -12.06 6.56 -10.89
C LEU A 34 -11.22 7.82 -11.19
N ASP A 35 -11.81 8.97 -10.97
CA ASP A 35 -11.20 10.28 -11.21
C ASP A 35 -10.20 10.74 -10.13
N GLY A 36 -9.88 9.88 -9.17
CA GLY A 36 -8.94 10.15 -8.08
C GLY A 36 -9.48 11.06 -6.97
N ARG A 37 -10.76 11.46 -7.00
CA ARG A 37 -11.38 12.23 -5.93
C ARG A 37 -11.84 11.35 -4.78
N LEU A 38 -11.79 11.90 -3.57
CA LEU A 38 -12.29 11.21 -2.37
C LEU A 38 -13.78 10.84 -2.48
N SER A 39 -14.59 11.72 -3.06
CA SER A 39 -16.02 11.46 -3.27
C SER A 39 -16.29 10.25 -4.16
N SER A 40 -15.50 10.08 -5.22
CA SER A 40 -15.59 8.94 -6.14
C SER A 40 -15.14 7.65 -5.47
N LEU A 41 -14.08 7.70 -4.66
CA LEU A 41 -13.65 6.54 -3.85
C LEU A 41 -14.75 6.11 -2.87
N ILE A 42 -15.37 7.06 -2.14
CA ILE A 42 -16.47 6.75 -1.20
C ILE A 42 -17.67 6.16 -1.94
N ALA A 43 -18.01 6.65 -3.12
CA ALA A 43 -19.08 6.09 -3.94
C ALA A 43 -18.76 4.66 -4.36
N SER A 44 -17.53 4.38 -4.79
CA SER A 44 -17.04 3.03 -5.12
C SER A 44 -17.10 2.10 -3.92
N MET A 45 -16.62 2.55 -2.75
CA MET A 45 -16.71 1.79 -1.49
C MET A 45 -18.17 1.41 -1.16
N ASN A 46 -19.12 2.34 -1.34
CA ASN A 46 -20.53 2.07 -1.09
C ASN A 46 -21.08 0.99 -2.03
N THR A 47 -20.73 1.04 -3.29
CA THR A 47 -21.14 0.07 -4.30
C THR A 47 -20.55 -1.32 -4.02
N ALA A 48 -19.28 -1.36 -3.63
CA ALA A 48 -18.54 -2.59 -3.36
C ALA A 48 -18.75 -3.17 -1.95
N GLY A 49 -19.46 -2.45 -1.06
CA GLY A 49 -19.66 -2.87 0.33
C GLY A 49 -18.41 -2.76 1.20
N ILE A 50 -17.45 -1.93 0.81
CA ILE A 50 -16.21 -1.70 1.56
C ILE A 50 -16.48 -0.74 2.72
N GLU A 51 -16.14 -1.17 3.92
CA GLU A 51 -16.39 -0.39 5.14
C GLU A 51 -15.34 0.68 5.36
N LYS A 52 -14.05 0.34 5.15
CA LYS A 52 -12.92 1.26 5.33
C LYS A 52 -11.94 1.17 4.17
N SER A 53 -11.27 2.29 3.87
CA SER A 53 -10.15 2.33 2.92
C SER A 53 -8.97 3.09 3.50
N VAL A 54 -7.78 2.53 3.33
CA VAL A 54 -6.51 3.20 3.59
C VAL A 54 -6.13 4.03 2.37
N ILE A 55 -5.96 5.34 2.55
CA ILE A 55 -5.50 6.23 1.47
C ILE A 55 -4.00 6.42 1.58
N CYS A 56 -3.28 5.91 0.60
CA CYS A 56 -1.84 5.93 0.46
C CYS A 56 -1.39 7.21 -0.27
N SER A 57 -1.01 8.27 0.45
CA SER A 57 -0.46 9.48 -0.15
C SER A 57 1.03 9.30 -0.48
N ILE A 58 1.53 10.00 -1.50
CA ILE A 58 2.94 9.96 -1.91
C ILE A 58 3.49 11.38 -1.98
N ALA A 59 4.55 11.67 -1.21
CA ALA A 59 5.29 12.92 -1.29
C ALA A 59 6.37 12.81 -2.37
N THR A 60 6.11 13.34 -3.56
CA THR A 60 7.06 13.33 -4.70
C THR A 60 8.10 14.47 -4.62
N SER A 61 8.04 15.28 -3.56
CA SER A 61 8.98 16.37 -3.30
C SER A 61 9.06 16.65 -1.78
N PRO A 62 10.24 17.04 -1.26
CA PRO A 62 10.41 17.40 0.16
C PRO A 62 9.45 18.50 0.65
N LYS A 63 8.95 19.35 -0.25
CA LYS A 63 8.07 20.48 0.10
C LYS A 63 6.61 20.10 0.33
N GLN A 64 6.20 18.87 0.03
CA GLN A 64 4.79 18.46 0.05
C GLN A 64 4.31 17.97 1.43
N PHE A 65 5.22 17.75 2.39
CA PHE A 65 4.86 17.16 3.69
C PHE A 65 3.71 17.90 4.38
N ALA A 66 3.83 19.21 4.55
CA ALA A 66 2.84 20.00 5.29
C ALA A 66 1.44 19.92 4.64
N SER A 67 1.36 20.00 3.31
CA SER A 67 0.09 19.90 2.59
C SER A 67 -0.51 18.51 2.65
N ILE A 68 0.30 17.44 2.54
CA ILE A 68 -0.14 16.06 2.66
C ILE A 68 -0.65 15.79 4.09
N LEU A 69 0.09 16.21 5.10
CA LEU A 69 -0.31 16.02 6.50
C LEU A 69 -1.62 16.76 6.82
N SER A 70 -1.77 18.01 6.35
CA SER A 70 -3.02 18.77 6.51
C SER A 70 -4.19 18.06 5.85
N TRP A 71 -4.06 17.72 4.57
CA TRP A 71 -5.12 17.03 3.84
C TRP A 71 -5.47 15.68 4.47
N SER A 72 -4.48 14.93 4.94
CA SER A 72 -4.71 13.66 5.64
C SER A 72 -5.53 13.85 6.91
N LYS A 73 -5.32 14.94 7.67
CA LYS A 73 -6.14 15.29 8.84
C LYS A 73 -7.57 15.61 8.46
N ASP A 74 -7.76 16.35 7.36
CA ASP A 74 -9.07 16.82 6.90
C ASP A 74 -9.97 15.66 6.42
N ILE A 75 -9.39 14.65 5.77
CA ILE A 75 -10.16 13.52 5.22
C ILE A 75 -10.37 12.36 6.20
N ARG A 76 -9.64 12.34 7.32
CA ARG A 76 -9.71 11.24 8.29
C ARG A 76 -11.11 11.11 8.86
N SER A 77 -11.64 9.88 8.83
CA SER A 77 -12.99 9.56 9.33
C SER A 77 -13.08 8.11 9.81
N ASN A 78 -14.27 7.67 10.22
CA ASN A 78 -14.50 6.26 10.55
C ASN A 78 -14.27 5.30 9.39
N ARG A 79 -14.35 5.82 8.15
CA ARG A 79 -14.23 5.04 6.91
C ARG A 79 -12.92 5.26 6.17
N ILE A 80 -12.29 6.40 6.36
CA ILE A 80 -11.07 6.79 5.65
C ILE A 80 -9.91 6.84 6.63
N ILE A 81 -8.90 6.04 6.35
CA ILE A 81 -7.69 5.89 7.15
C ILE A 81 -6.52 6.41 6.32
N PRO A 82 -6.12 7.68 6.47
CA PRO A 82 -5.02 8.21 5.68
C PRO A 82 -3.67 7.70 6.19
N PHE A 83 -2.81 7.29 5.24
CA PHE A 83 -1.40 7.06 5.44
C PHE A 83 -0.64 8.16 4.73
N PRO A 84 -0.27 9.23 5.43
CA PRO A 84 0.50 10.32 4.85
C PRO A 84 1.89 9.85 4.40
N SER A 85 2.61 10.74 3.74
CA SER A 85 3.95 10.48 3.22
C SER A 85 4.88 11.63 3.59
N PHE A 86 6.15 11.32 3.69
CA PHE A 86 7.26 12.28 3.72
C PHE A 86 8.23 11.97 2.59
N HIS A 87 9.09 12.91 2.22
CA HIS A 87 10.12 12.65 1.21
C HIS A 87 11.46 12.34 1.90
N PRO A 88 12.17 11.26 1.50
CA PRO A 88 13.43 10.87 2.19
C PRO A 88 14.55 11.90 2.09
N GLU A 89 14.51 12.79 1.10
CA GLU A 89 15.50 13.90 0.97
C GLU A 89 15.15 15.15 1.79
N ALA A 90 14.04 15.15 2.54
CA ALA A 90 13.74 16.26 3.43
C ALA A 90 14.79 16.30 4.55
N SER A 91 15.37 17.49 4.81
CA SER A 91 16.40 17.67 5.84
C SER A 91 15.90 17.35 7.26
N ASP A 92 14.59 17.37 7.46
CA ASP A 92 13.88 17.09 8.70
C ASP A 92 13.01 15.81 8.62
N ALA A 93 13.32 14.88 7.71
CA ALA A 93 12.54 13.65 7.47
C ALA A 93 12.24 12.86 8.77
N ILE A 94 13.23 12.75 9.67
CA ILE A 94 13.07 12.11 10.98
C ILE A 94 12.02 12.82 11.85
N ALA A 95 12.01 14.15 11.85
CA ALA A 95 11.01 14.94 12.57
C ALA A 95 9.62 14.82 11.93
N GLN A 96 9.55 14.72 10.59
CA GLN A 96 8.30 14.51 9.86
C GLN A 96 7.65 13.15 10.21
N ILE A 97 8.45 12.09 10.38
CA ILE A 97 7.95 10.76 10.83
C ILE A 97 7.33 10.90 12.24
N ALA A 98 8.01 11.55 13.17
CA ALA A 98 7.48 11.79 14.51
C ALA A 98 6.19 12.62 14.47
N ALA A 99 6.13 13.67 13.65
CA ALA A 99 4.94 14.49 13.48
C ALA A 99 3.73 13.72 12.92
N ILE A 100 3.96 12.73 12.06
CA ILE A 100 2.90 11.81 11.58
C ILE A 100 2.34 11.01 12.76
N ARG A 101 3.20 10.45 13.61
CA ARG A 101 2.77 9.71 14.80
C ARG A 101 2.03 10.60 15.80
N GLU A 102 2.58 11.78 16.10
CA GLU A 102 1.96 12.77 17.00
C GLU A 102 0.58 13.23 16.49
N ALA A 103 0.39 13.28 15.17
CA ALA A 103 -0.92 13.56 14.56
C ALA A 103 -1.90 12.39 14.65
N GLY A 104 -1.51 11.24 15.22
CA GLY A 104 -2.35 10.07 15.45
C GLY A 104 -2.62 9.25 14.19
N PHE A 105 -1.71 9.24 13.21
CA PHE A 105 -1.77 8.33 12.07
C PHE A 105 -1.13 6.99 12.40
N ALA A 106 -1.73 5.90 11.87
CA ALA A 106 -1.28 4.54 12.11
C ALA A 106 -0.14 4.10 11.18
N GLY A 107 0.08 4.80 10.07
CA GLY A 107 1.07 4.39 9.09
C GLY A 107 1.48 5.47 8.10
N ILE A 108 2.43 5.09 7.26
CA ILE A 108 3.08 5.92 6.25
C ILE A 108 3.11 5.17 4.93
N LYS A 109 2.92 5.86 3.80
CA LYS A 109 3.20 5.36 2.46
C LYS A 109 4.51 5.91 1.93
N MET A 110 5.30 5.04 1.31
CA MET A 110 6.48 5.43 0.53
C MET A 110 6.49 4.73 -0.84
N HIS A 111 7.21 5.35 -1.79
CA HIS A 111 7.26 4.89 -3.17
C HIS A 111 8.64 5.11 -3.79
N PRO A 112 9.48 4.08 -3.92
CA PRO A 112 10.88 4.22 -4.35
C PRO A 112 11.07 4.99 -5.65
N TYR A 113 10.24 4.73 -6.66
CA TYR A 113 10.35 5.39 -7.97
C TYR A 113 10.01 6.89 -7.91
N TYR A 114 8.87 7.25 -7.33
CA TYR A 114 8.45 8.65 -7.23
C TYR A 114 9.29 9.47 -6.24
N GLN A 115 9.99 8.82 -5.31
CA GLN A 115 10.80 9.44 -4.27
C GLN A 115 12.30 9.25 -4.49
N ASN A 116 12.70 8.62 -5.59
CA ASN A 116 14.07 8.45 -6.06
C ASN A 116 15.01 7.85 -5.00
N PHE A 117 14.70 6.63 -4.54
CA PHE A 117 15.56 5.87 -3.64
C PHE A 117 15.56 4.38 -3.96
N VAL A 118 16.66 3.70 -3.63
CA VAL A 118 16.74 2.24 -3.62
C VAL A 118 16.33 1.74 -2.24
N LEU A 119 15.49 0.71 -2.20
CA LEU A 119 14.82 0.29 -0.97
C LEU A 119 15.79 0.00 0.20
N ASP A 120 16.90 -0.67 -0.06
CA ASP A 120 17.88 -1.11 0.94
C ASP A 120 19.11 -0.19 1.06
N GLU A 121 19.11 1.00 0.42
CA GLU A 121 20.24 1.91 0.51
C GLU A 121 20.44 2.47 1.93
N GLU A 122 21.69 2.66 2.32
CA GLU A 122 22.08 3.00 3.69
C GLU A 122 21.38 4.25 4.27
N ARG A 123 21.12 5.27 3.45
CA ARG A 123 20.44 6.50 3.91
C ARG A 123 18.98 6.28 4.31
N MET A 124 18.36 5.18 3.86
CA MET A 124 16.97 4.86 4.20
C MET A 124 16.84 4.18 5.56
N LEU A 125 17.87 3.47 6.01
CA LEU A 125 17.78 2.66 7.22
C LEU A 125 17.48 3.47 8.49
N PRO A 126 18.04 4.67 8.72
CA PRO A 126 17.64 5.51 9.86
C PRO A 126 16.15 5.91 9.81
N LEU A 127 15.58 6.11 8.62
CA LEU A 127 14.17 6.45 8.44
C LEU A 127 13.28 5.24 8.78
N TYR A 128 13.61 4.05 8.28
CA TYR A 128 12.88 2.82 8.62
C TYR A 128 12.97 2.48 10.10
N LYS A 129 14.15 2.68 10.70
CA LYS A 129 14.32 2.51 12.14
C LYS A 129 13.40 3.45 12.92
N LYS A 130 13.34 4.73 12.53
CA LYS A 130 12.44 5.70 13.16
C LYS A 130 10.97 5.32 12.98
N ILE A 131 10.54 4.85 11.79
CA ILE A 131 9.20 4.37 11.54
C ILE A 131 8.84 3.18 12.45
N ALA A 132 9.79 2.24 12.62
CA ALA A 132 9.60 1.09 13.51
C ALA A 132 9.53 1.52 14.99
N GLU A 133 10.40 2.43 15.45
CA GLU A 133 10.40 2.97 16.80
C GLU A 133 9.10 3.69 17.15
N GLU A 134 8.49 4.40 16.20
CA GLU A 134 7.19 5.04 16.36
C GLU A 134 6.02 4.05 16.27
N GLY A 135 6.28 2.77 15.99
CA GLY A 135 5.25 1.74 15.83
C GLY A 135 4.36 1.90 14.60
N LEU A 136 4.77 2.74 13.65
CA LEU A 136 4.02 3.02 12.43
C LEU A 136 4.09 1.86 11.44
N ILE A 137 3.01 1.68 10.69
CA ILE A 137 2.93 0.76 9.56
C ILE A 137 3.56 1.44 8.35
N LEU A 138 4.45 0.74 7.63
CA LEU A 138 5.04 1.22 6.39
C LEU A 138 4.44 0.48 5.20
N VAL A 139 3.61 1.14 4.40
CA VAL A 139 3.17 0.65 3.10
C VAL A 139 4.20 1.11 2.06
N MET A 140 4.87 0.16 1.45
CA MET A 140 5.93 0.40 0.47
C MET A 140 5.51 -0.10 -0.90
N HIS A 141 5.59 0.76 -1.94
CA HIS A 141 5.52 0.25 -3.31
C HIS A 141 6.69 -0.67 -3.59
N THR A 142 6.43 -1.86 -4.10
CA THR A 142 7.43 -2.92 -4.30
C THR A 142 7.28 -3.59 -5.67
N GLY A 143 8.41 -4.07 -6.18
CA GLY A 143 8.54 -4.58 -7.55
C GLY A 143 8.89 -3.47 -8.53
N PHE A 144 8.54 -3.67 -9.80
CA PHE A 144 8.64 -2.62 -10.82
C PHE A 144 7.47 -1.64 -10.69
N ASP A 145 7.56 -0.52 -11.40
CA ASP A 145 6.45 0.42 -11.56
C ASP A 145 6.18 0.64 -13.05
N ILE A 146 4.88 0.65 -13.41
CA ILE A 146 4.45 0.72 -14.81
C ILE A 146 4.78 2.05 -15.51
N GLY A 147 4.91 3.15 -14.75
CA GLY A 147 5.23 4.48 -15.25
C GLY A 147 6.72 4.78 -15.36
N PHE A 148 7.59 3.81 -15.03
CA PHE A 148 9.04 4.01 -14.96
C PHE A 148 9.82 2.94 -15.73
N PRO A 149 11.11 3.19 -16.08
CA PRO A 149 12.01 2.16 -16.55
C PRO A 149 12.09 0.99 -15.56
N ARG A 150 12.29 -0.21 -16.08
CA ARG A 150 12.39 -1.45 -15.26
C ARG A 150 13.74 -1.49 -14.52
N GLU A 151 13.82 -0.79 -13.42
CA GLU A 151 14.97 -0.76 -12.53
C GLU A 151 14.70 -1.56 -11.27
N ARG A 152 15.66 -2.33 -10.83
CA ARG A 152 15.55 -3.17 -9.63
C ARG A 152 15.87 -2.36 -8.38
N ILE A 153 14.95 -1.48 -7.97
CA ILE A 153 15.12 -0.61 -6.80
C ILE A 153 14.26 -1.02 -5.60
N ALA A 154 13.29 -1.91 -5.80
CA ALA A 154 12.36 -2.38 -4.75
C ALA A 154 11.97 -3.86 -4.95
N ASP A 155 12.92 -4.70 -5.32
CA ASP A 155 12.74 -6.13 -5.56
C ASP A 155 12.74 -6.97 -4.24
N PRO A 156 12.35 -8.26 -4.28
CA PRO A 156 12.26 -9.12 -3.11
C PRO A 156 13.52 -9.22 -2.27
N GLU A 157 14.71 -9.25 -2.88
CA GLU A 157 15.98 -9.33 -2.14
C GLU A 157 16.19 -8.10 -1.25
N LYS A 158 15.89 -6.90 -1.79
CA LYS A 158 15.99 -5.65 -1.04
C LYS A 158 14.97 -5.56 0.10
N ILE A 159 13.75 -6.07 -0.13
CA ILE A 159 12.74 -6.16 0.93
C ILE A 159 13.27 -7.03 2.09
N LEU A 160 13.82 -8.19 1.78
CA LEU A 160 14.38 -9.08 2.80
C LEU A 160 15.56 -8.45 3.54
N THR A 161 16.44 -7.75 2.84
CA THR A 161 17.55 -6.99 3.44
C THR A 161 17.05 -5.96 4.45
N VAL A 162 16.01 -5.19 4.10
CA VAL A 162 15.42 -4.20 5.02
C VAL A 162 14.78 -4.89 6.22
N MET A 163 14.02 -5.97 6.00
CA MET A 163 13.36 -6.70 7.09
C MET A 163 14.35 -7.34 8.07
N GLU A 164 15.49 -7.83 7.58
CA GLU A 164 16.58 -8.35 8.41
C GLU A 164 17.26 -7.24 9.23
N ARG A 165 17.51 -6.09 8.61
CA ARG A 165 18.21 -4.97 9.24
C ARG A 165 17.36 -4.15 10.21
N ILE A 166 16.04 -4.16 10.04
CA ILE A 166 15.08 -3.40 10.88
C ILE A 166 14.04 -4.34 11.49
N PRO A 167 14.41 -5.13 12.50
CA PRO A 167 13.47 -6.02 13.19
C PRO A 167 12.31 -5.22 13.80
N GLY A 168 11.09 -5.73 13.64
CA GLY A 168 9.88 -5.11 14.20
C GLY A 168 9.25 -4.04 13.29
N LEU A 169 9.83 -3.73 12.12
CA LEU A 169 9.19 -2.87 11.13
C LEU A 169 7.91 -3.55 10.61
N LYS A 170 6.77 -2.91 10.79
CA LYS A 170 5.48 -3.36 10.23
C LYS A 170 5.45 -3.02 8.73
N PHE A 171 6.13 -3.82 7.92
CA PHE A 171 6.32 -3.59 6.49
C PHE A 171 5.23 -4.27 5.67
N ILE A 172 4.59 -3.53 4.78
CA ILE A 172 3.65 -4.06 3.78
C ILE A 172 4.28 -3.92 2.41
N ALA A 173 4.60 -5.07 1.81
CA ALA A 173 5.03 -5.16 0.42
C ALA A 173 3.79 -5.19 -0.49
N THR A 174 3.60 -4.15 -1.28
CA THR A 174 2.43 -4.01 -2.12
C THR A 174 2.45 -4.91 -3.36
N HIS A 175 1.33 -4.99 -4.05
CA HIS A 175 1.18 -5.68 -5.33
C HIS A 175 1.57 -7.17 -5.26
N PHE A 176 1.06 -7.81 -4.21
CA PHE A 176 1.34 -9.22 -3.89
C PHE A 176 2.83 -9.49 -3.71
N GLY A 177 3.50 -8.58 -2.97
CA GLY A 177 4.90 -8.68 -2.56
C GLY A 177 5.89 -7.95 -3.45
N ALA A 178 5.72 -7.97 -4.77
CA ALA A 178 6.52 -7.18 -5.72
C ALA A 178 5.91 -7.25 -7.13
N TRP A 179 5.44 -6.11 -7.65
CA TRP A 179 4.80 -6.06 -8.96
C TRP A 179 5.71 -6.59 -10.07
N ASP A 180 5.17 -7.52 -10.87
CA ASP A 180 5.84 -8.17 -12.01
C ASP A 180 7.16 -8.90 -11.67
N LEU A 181 7.34 -9.27 -10.37
CA LEU A 181 8.42 -10.12 -9.86
C LEU A 181 7.87 -11.31 -9.06
N TRP A 182 6.65 -11.76 -9.34
CA TRP A 182 5.95 -12.78 -8.53
C TRP A 182 6.64 -14.14 -8.49
N ASN A 183 7.49 -14.50 -9.47
CA ASN A 183 8.30 -15.72 -9.38
C ASN A 183 9.35 -15.61 -8.25
N GLU A 184 9.97 -14.44 -8.12
CA GLU A 184 10.91 -14.17 -7.03
C GLU A 184 10.20 -14.05 -5.67
N VAL A 185 8.99 -13.51 -5.64
CA VAL A 185 8.15 -13.51 -4.45
C VAL A 185 7.86 -14.95 -3.99
N GLU A 186 7.50 -15.84 -4.91
CA GLU A 186 7.27 -17.26 -4.61
C GLU A 186 8.51 -17.92 -4.01
N GLU A 187 9.68 -17.67 -4.59
CA GLU A 187 10.94 -18.28 -4.19
C GLU A 187 11.47 -17.72 -2.85
N LEU A 188 11.38 -16.41 -2.66
CA LEU A 188 12.12 -15.71 -1.61
C LEU A 188 11.24 -15.25 -0.43
N MET A 189 9.98 -14.88 -0.66
CA MET A 189 9.16 -14.19 0.33
C MET A 189 8.03 -15.04 0.92
N LEU A 190 7.46 -15.98 0.14
CA LEU A 190 6.37 -16.80 0.69
C LEU A 190 6.81 -17.60 1.90
N GLY A 191 5.89 -17.76 2.86
CA GLY A 191 6.16 -18.40 4.14
C GLY A 191 6.84 -17.52 5.19
N LYS A 192 7.20 -16.26 4.85
CA LYS A 192 7.84 -15.34 5.79
C LYS A 192 6.81 -14.38 6.45
N PRO A 193 7.08 -13.84 7.65
CA PRO A 193 6.18 -12.93 8.36
C PRO A 193 6.28 -11.50 7.79
N ILE A 194 5.93 -11.32 6.52
CA ILE A 194 5.92 -10.03 5.80
C ILE A 194 4.51 -9.81 5.28
N TYR A 195 3.92 -8.66 5.55
CA TYR A 195 2.60 -8.36 5.01
C TYR A 195 2.65 -8.16 3.50
N LEU A 196 1.74 -8.84 2.79
CA LEU A 196 1.53 -8.68 1.35
C LEU A 196 0.12 -8.15 1.12
N ASP A 197 -0.05 -7.04 0.42
CA ASP A 197 -1.36 -6.66 -0.08
C ASP A 197 -1.58 -7.21 -1.50
N LEU A 198 -2.83 -7.50 -1.85
CA LEU A 198 -3.20 -8.10 -3.13
C LEU A 198 -3.48 -7.06 -4.22
N SER A 199 -3.17 -5.79 -3.97
CA SER A 199 -3.47 -4.68 -4.87
C SER A 199 -2.80 -4.85 -6.24
N TYR A 200 -3.52 -4.48 -7.29
CA TYR A 200 -3.06 -4.48 -8.69
C TYR A 200 -2.32 -5.76 -9.13
N ALA A 201 -2.71 -6.94 -8.63
CA ALA A 201 -2.02 -8.19 -8.90
C ALA A 201 -2.95 -9.30 -9.43
N LEU A 202 -4.15 -9.45 -8.85
CA LEU A 202 -5.00 -10.61 -9.13
C LEU A 202 -5.46 -10.72 -10.59
N HIS A 203 -5.64 -9.60 -11.29
CA HIS A 203 -6.03 -9.59 -12.71
C HIS A 203 -4.86 -9.88 -13.66
N LEU A 204 -3.62 -9.81 -13.17
CA LEU A 204 -2.41 -10.04 -13.95
C LEU A 204 -1.86 -11.47 -13.78
N LEU A 205 -2.25 -12.13 -12.70
CA LEU A 205 -1.80 -13.48 -12.40
C LEU A 205 -2.81 -14.53 -12.87
N PRO A 206 -2.35 -15.69 -13.38
CA PRO A 206 -3.22 -16.85 -13.53
C PRO A 206 -3.86 -17.19 -12.18
N LYS A 207 -5.17 -17.50 -12.21
CA LYS A 207 -5.98 -17.78 -11.01
C LYS A 207 -5.35 -18.85 -10.10
N GLU A 208 -4.86 -19.92 -10.70
CA GLU A 208 -4.24 -21.06 -10.00
C GLU A 208 -2.95 -20.62 -9.31
N LYS A 209 -2.16 -19.75 -9.97
CA LYS A 209 -0.94 -19.20 -9.40
C LYS A 209 -1.25 -18.27 -8.22
N ALA A 210 -2.16 -17.32 -8.39
CA ALA A 210 -2.57 -16.41 -7.32
C ALA A 210 -3.08 -17.19 -6.09
N ARG A 211 -3.92 -18.23 -6.33
CA ARG A 211 -4.42 -19.11 -5.28
C ARG A 211 -3.28 -19.87 -4.57
N ALA A 212 -2.35 -20.44 -5.34
CA ALA A 212 -1.22 -21.19 -4.78
C ALA A 212 -0.32 -20.28 -3.91
N MET A 213 -0.03 -19.07 -4.36
CA MET A 213 0.75 -18.09 -3.60
C MET A 213 0.06 -17.69 -2.29
N ILE A 214 -1.26 -17.43 -2.31
CA ILE A 214 -2.04 -17.14 -1.11
C ILE A 214 -1.95 -18.28 -0.09
N LEU A 215 -2.14 -19.53 -0.54
CA LEU A 215 -2.10 -20.71 0.33
C LEU A 215 -0.70 -21.05 0.86
N ALA A 216 0.37 -20.59 0.18
CA ALA A 216 1.75 -20.80 0.60
C ALA A 216 2.27 -19.71 1.56
N HIS A 217 1.52 -18.61 1.74
CA HIS A 217 1.89 -17.53 2.63
C HIS A 217 1.15 -17.63 3.97
N PRO A 218 1.76 -17.21 5.11
CA PRO A 218 1.05 -17.21 6.39
C PRO A 218 -0.19 -16.31 6.31
N GLU A 219 -1.34 -16.89 6.60
CA GLU A 219 -2.65 -16.27 6.37
C GLU A 219 -2.86 -14.93 7.07
N GLU A 220 -2.21 -14.72 8.22
CA GLU A 220 -2.27 -13.50 9.02
C GLU A 220 -1.52 -12.30 8.41
N TYR A 221 -0.71 -12.54 7.39
CA TYR A 221 0.07 -11.51 6.69
C TYR A 221 -0.46 -11.16 5.30
N LEU A 222 -1.67 -11.59 4.96
CA LEU A 222 -2.33 -11.24 3.70
C LEU A 222 -3.36 -10.13 3.92
N LEU A 223 -3.34 -9.10 3.08
CA LEU A 223 -4.23 -7.95 3.15
C LEU A 223 -4.96 -7.77 1.82
N PHE A 224 -6.25 -7.46 1.89
CA PHE A 224 -6.99 -7.00 0.74
C PHE A 224 -6.57 -5.56 0.41
N GLY A 225 -6.28 -5.29 -0.85
CA GLY A 225 -6.01 -3.97 -1.41
C GLY A 225 -6.46 -3.93 -2.86
N SER A 226 -6.99 -2.81 -3.31
CA SER A 226 -7.43 -2.66 -4.70
C SER A 226 -6.43 -1.92 -5.57
N ASP A 227 -5.71 -0.95 -5.03
CA ASP A 227 -4.98 0.07 -5.77
C ASP A 227 -5.91 1.02 -6.56
N SER A 228 -7.15 1.20 -6.08
CA SER A 228 -8.03 2.23 -6.64
C SER A 228 -7.33 3.62 -6.61
N PRO A 229 -7.37 4.41 -7.68
CA PRO A 229 -8.27 4.37 -8.84
C PRO A 229 -7.81 3.49 -10.01
N TRP A 230 -6.68 2.80 -9.94
CA TRP A 230 -6.10 2.05 -11.07
C TRP A 230 -6.84 0.75 -11.36
N THR A 231 -7.50 0.17 -10.34
CA THR A 231 -8.43 -0.96 -10.51
C THR A 231 -9.78 -0.67 -9.86
N SER A 232 -10.79 -1.41 -10.28
CA SER A 232 -12.12 -1.38 -9.67
C SER A 232 -12.13 -2.19 -8.38
N GLN A 233 -12.53 -1.57 -7.25
CA GLN A 233 -12.68 -2.25 -5.97
C GLN A 233 -13.61 -3.47 -6.08
N GLN A 234 -14.73 -3.35 -6.82
CA GLN A 234 -15.68 -4.44 -7.04
C GLN A 234 -15.07 -5.60 -7.84
N GLU A 235 -14.25 -5.29 -8.85
CA GLU A 235 -13.60 -6.31 -9.66
C GLU A 235 -12.56 -7.10 -8.85
N VAL A 236 -11.75 -6.42 -8.03
CA VAL A 236 -10.76 -7.11 -7.17
C VAL A 236 -11.43 -8.00 -6.15
N LEU A 237 -12.55 -7.59 -5.55
CA LEU A 237 -13.37 -8.42 -4.67
C LEU A 237 -13.90 -9.66 -5.42
N THR A 238 -14.38 -9.48 -6.65
CA THR A 238 -14.87 -10.58 -7.49
C THR A 238 -13.74 -11.56 -7.85
N GLN A 239 -12.55 -11.04 -8.15
CA GLN A 239 -11.38 -11.87 -8.43
C GLN A 239 -10.96 -12.68 -7.20
N LEU A 240 -10.91 -12.06 -6.02
CA LEU A 240 -10.56 -12.74 -4.77
C LEU A 240 -11.56 -13.87 -4.45
N SER A 241 -12.85 -13.57 -4.45
CA SER A 241 -13.90 -14.57 -4.20
C SER A 241 -13.89 -15.71 -5.24
N GLY A 242 -13.50 -15.38 -6.48
CA GLY A 242 -13.32 -16.34 -7.55
C GLY A 242 -12.19 -17.35 -7.34
N LEU A 243 -11.25 -17.12 -6.40
CA LEU A 243 -10.11 -18.02 -6.15
C LEU A 243 -10.50 -19.33 -5.46
N GLY A 244 -11.70 -19.43 -4.88
CA GLY A 244 -12.16 -20.63 -4.18
C GLY A 244 -11.36 -20.92 -2.91
N LEU A 245 -11.04 -19.87 -2.14
CA LEU A 245 -10.45 -19.97 -0.80
C LEU A 245 -11.50 -20.44 0.21
N SER A 246 -11.07 -20.84 1.41
CA SER A 246 -12.02 -21.06 2.49
C SER A 246 -12.64 -19.75 2.95
N ALA A 247 -13.89 -19.78 3.42
CA ALA A 247 -14.57 -18.58 3.91
C ALA A 247 -13.79 -17.91 5.07
N GLU A 248 -13.14 -18.70 5.91
CA GLU A 248 -12.32 -18.18 7.02
C GLU A 248 -11.08 -17.42 6.51
N LEU A 249 -10.37 -17.95 5.52
CA LEU A 249 -9.21 -17.30 4.93
C LEU A 249 -9.62 -16.03 4.18
N GLU A 250 -10.72 -16.08 3.43
CA GLU A 250 -11.25 -14.92 2.71
C GLU A 250 -11.65 -13.81 3.69
N GLU A 251 -12.29 -14.12 4.82
CA GLU A 251 -12.63 -13.15 5.86
C GLU A 251 -11.38 -12.51 6.50
N LYS A 252 -10.34 -13.29 6.76
CA LYS A 252 -9.05 -12.78 7.24
C LYS A 252 -8.44 -11.79 6.27
N ILE A 253 -8.38 -12.14 4.98
CA ILE A 253 -7.81 -11.28 3.92
C ILE A 253 -8.64 -10.02 3.74
N LEU A 254 -9.96 -10.11 3.67
CA LEU A 254 -10.86 -8.99 3.40
C LEU A 254 -10.78 -7.89 4.46
N GLY A 255 -10.58 -8.26 5.74
CA GLY A 255 -10.57 -7.22 6.77
C GLY A 255 -10.02 -7.64 8.13
N GLY A 256 -10.08 -8.93 8.49
CA GLY A 256 -9.64 -9.41 9.81
C GLY A 256 -8.18 -9.09 10.10
N ASN A 257 -7.29 -9.33 9.14
CA ASN A 257 -5.86 -9.05 9.27
C ASN A 257 -5.59 -7.54 9.33
N ALA A 258 -6.26 -6.77 8.47
CA ALA A 258 -6.15 -5.31 8.44
C ALA A 258 -6.61 -4.68 9.77
N ALA A 259 -7.73 -5.13 10.32
CA ALA A 259 -8.25 -4.66 11.60
C ALA A 259 -7.27 -4.93 12.75
N ARG A 260 -6.69 -6.15 12.80
CA ARG A 260 -5.68 -6.52 13.81
C ARG A 260 -4.41 -5.66 13.68
N LEU A 261 -3.92 -5.45 12.44
CA LEU A 261 -2.71 -4.66 12.19
C LEU A 261 -2.92 -3.20 12.60
N LEU A 262 -4.05 -2.60 12.25
CA LEU A 262 -4.39 -1.22 12.60
C LEU A 262 -4.53 -1.03 14.11
N ALA A 263 -5.24 -1.93 14.81
CA ALA A 263 -5.36 -1.89 16.27
C ALA A 263 -4.01 -2.00 17.01
N GLY A 264 -3.04 -2.70 16.43
CA GLY A 264 -1.68 -2.81 16.96
C GLY A 264 -0.78 -1.59 16.66
N ALA A 265 -1.29 -0.57 15.96
CA ALA A 265 -0.57 0.66 15.63
C ALA A 265 -1.17 1.91 16.32
N GLU A 266 -2.34 1.79 16.96
CA GLU A 266 -2.95 2.81 17.82
C GLU A 266 -2.23 2.87 19.18
#